data_e04f2fdfffa2e828005b3be6c468859b
#
_entry.id   e04f2fdfffa2e828005b3be6c468859b
#
_cell.length_a   1.000
_cell.length_b   1.000
_cell.length_c   1.000
_cell.angle_alpha   90.00
_cell.angle_beta   90.00
_cell.angle_gamma   90.00
#
_symmetry.space_group_name_H-M   'P 1'
#
loop_
_entity.id
_entity.type
_entity.pdbx_description
1 polymer ?
#
loop_
_entity_poly.entity_id
_entity_poly.type
_entity_poly.pdbx_seq_one_letter_code
_entity_poly.pdbx_strand_id
1 'polypeptide(L)'
;KTGKRNRKTTTMADSISDLQKDTFYWQRLLRLAGYYHGAIDGIPGNGTRNGTERWSTDADRYKMEIGCFDERTERNISTLLPEAQKAARQWFKLARNEAVNQGYEAKIICGTRTYAEQNDLYRQRPKVTNARGGQSWHNFGLAWDFGIFQDRNYLPNHPLYTTLGKLYAKIDGLEWGGTWKSFTDPPHLQLHQFGSISEARRSFET
;
A
#
# COMPACT_ATOMS: atom_id res chain seq x y z
N LYS A 1 -7.92 -43.02 1.09
CA LYS A 1 -6.72 -42.15 0.91
C LYS A 1 -7.21 -40.80 0.42
N THR A 2 -7.45 -39.88 1.35
CA THR A 2 -7.85 -38.48 1.05
C THR A 2 -6.59 -37.66 0.93
N GLY A 3 -6.23 -37.33 -0.31
CA GLY A 3 -5.11 -36.42 -0.61
C GLY A 3 -5.43 -35.00 -0.12
N LYS A 4 -4.73 -34.55 0.92
CA LYS A 4 -4.67 -33.14 1.30
C LYS A 4 -4.00 -32.38 0.17
N ARG A 5 -4.78 -31.64 -0.64
CA ARG A 5 -4.24 -30.62 -1.52
C ARG A 5 -3.62 -29.53 -0.63
N ASN A 6 -2.30 -29.45 -0.61
CA ASN A 6 -1.57 -28.31 -0.08
C ASN A 6 -2.01 -27.07 -0.90
N ARG A 7 -2.93 -26.26 -0.34
CA ARG A 7 -3.15 -24.91 -0.83
C ARG A 7 -1.87 -24.14 -0.54
N LYS A 8 -1.09 -23.81 -1.56
CA LYS A 8 -0.09 -22.75 -1.46
C LYS A 8 -0.85 -21.47 -1.11
N THR A 9 -0.80 -21.06 0.13
CA THR A 9 -1.23 -19.74 0.56
C THR A 9 -0.25 -18.78 -0.12
N THR A 10 -0.73 -17.96 -1.06
CA THR A 10 0.09 -16.89 -1.61
C THR A 10 0.45 -15.98 -0.45
N THR A 11 1.72 -15.94 -0.09
CA THR A 11 2.24 -15.05 0.95
C THR A 11 2.12 -13.63 0.40
N MET A 12 1.45 -12.74 1.13
CA MET A 12 1.37 -11.32 0.73
C MET A 12 2.77 -10.75 0.60
N ALA A 13 2.97 -9.83 -0.36
CA ALA A 13 4.22 -9.09 -0.48
C ALA A 13 4.42 -8.25 0.79
N ASP A 14 5.16 -8.83 1.74
CA ASP A 14 5.39 -8.20 3.04
C ASP A 14 6.48 -7.13 3.00
N SER A 15 7.18 -6.98 1.85
CA SER A 15 8.30 -6.05 1.72
C SER A 15 8.54 -5.65 0.26
N ILE A 16 9.30 -4.56 0.07
CA ILE A 16 9.76 -4.13 -1.26
C ILE A 16 10.57 -5.22 -1.96
N SER A 17 11.36 -6.02 -1.23
CA SER A 17 12.13 -7.13 -1.80
C SER A 17 11.24 -8.22 -2.40
N ASP A 18 10.02 -8.42 -1.87
CA ASP A 18 9.06 -9.37 -2.43
C ASP A 18 8.47 -8.86 -3.75
N LEU A 19 8.18 -7.56 -3.86
CA LEU A 19 7.74 -6.93 -5.11
C LEU A 19 8.84 -7.00 -6.19
N GLN A 20 10.10 -6.87 -5.82
CA GLN A 20 11.25 -6.93 -6.73
C GLN A 20 11.51 -8.32 -7.30
N LYS A 21 11.02 -9.39 -6.67
CA LYS A 21 11.10 -10.77 -7.18
C LYS A 21 10.32 -10.96 -8.47
N ASP A 22 9.22 -10.23 -8.65
CA ASP A 22 8.49 -10.15 -9.91
C ASP A 22 9.01 -8.93 -10.69
N THR A 23 10.01 -9.13 -11.54
CA THR A 23 10.63 -8.05 -12.30
C THR A 23 9.65 -7.33 -13.24
N PHE A 24 8.68 -8.03 -13.83
CA PHE A 24 7.64 -7.39 -14.64
C PHE A 24 6.80 -6.42 -13.81
N TYR A 25 6.34 -6.86 -12.65
CA TYR A 25 5.56 -6.02 -11.76
C TYR A 25 6.38 -4.83 -11.24
N TRP A 26 7.64 -5.09 -10.87
CA TRP A 26 8.55 -4.06 -10.39
C TRP A 26 8.85 -3.00 -11.46
N GLN A 27 9.16 -3.39 -12.70
CA GLN A 27 9.35 -2.45 -13.82
C GLN A 27 8.12 -1.58 -14.05
N ARG A 28 6.91 -2.12 -13.92
CA ARG A 28 5.66 -1.38 -14.02
C ARG A 28 5.49 -0.37 -12.89
N LEU A 29 5.81 -0.72 -11.65
CA LEU A 29 5.81 0.23 -10.53
C LEU A 29 6.84 1.33 -10.75
N LEU A 30 8.05 1.00 -11.17
CA LEU A 30 9.08 1.98 -11.51
C LEU A 30 8.64 2.91 -12.64
N ARG A 31 7.91 2.40 -13.62
CA ARG A 31 7.34 3.22 -14.70
C ARG A 31 6.26 4.17 -14.17
N LEU A 32 5.34 3.71 -13.33
CA LEU A 32 4.36 4.58 -12.68
C LEU A 32 5.01 5.68 -11.85
N ALA A 33 6.13 5.38 -11.19
CA ALA A 33 6.92 6.35 -10.44
C ALA A 33 7.73 7.33 -11.34
N GLY A 34 7.74 7.11 -12.67
CA GLY A 34 8.55 7.91 -13.60
C GLY A 34 10.06 7.60 -13.53
N TYR A 35 10.46 6.45 -13.00
CA TYR A 35 11.86 6.06 -12.82
C TYR A 35 12.35 5.04 -13.84
N TYR A 36 11.45 4.53 -14.68
CA TYR A 36 11.77 3.55 -15.72
C TYR A 36 11.03 3.89 -17.02
N HIS A 37 11.78 3.96 -18.13
CA HIS A 37 11.24 4.31 -19.46
C HIS A 37 11.55 3.23 -20.51
N GLY A 38 12.12 2.09 -20.08
CA GLY A 38 12.43 0.96 -20.96
C GLY A 38 11.24 0.05 -21.23
N ALA A 39 11.47 -1.00 -22.01
CA ALA A 39 10.48 -2.06 -22.22
C ALA A 39 10.19 -2.82 -20.93
N ILE A 40 8.92 -3.22 -20.71
CA ILE A 40 8.53 -4.12 -19.64
C ILE A 40 8.82 -5.55 -20.12
N ASP A 41 10.02 -6.03 -19.88
CA ASP A 41 10.55 -7.30 -20.42
C ASP A 41 10.87 -8.35 -19.35
N GLY A 42 10.74 -7.98 -18.07
CA GLY A 42 11.07 -8.87 -16.95
C GLY A 42 12.58 -9.08 -16.74
N ILE A 43 13.44 -8.32 -17.42
CA ILE A 43 14.90 -8.44 -17.34
C ILE A 43 15.43 -7.31 -16.44
N PRO A 44 16.10 -7.61 -15.30
CA PRO A 44 16.61 -6.58 -14.38
C PRO A 44 17.90 -5.94 -14.92
N GLY A 45 17.79 -5.21 -16.04
CA GLY A 45 18.89 -4.48 -16.68
C GLY A 45 19.29 -3.19 -15.96
N ASN A 46 20.17 -2.39 -16.56
CA ASN A 46 20.66 -1.12 -15.99
C ASN A 46 19.50 -0.14 -15.72
N GLY A 47 18.52 -0.04 -16.62
CA GLY A 47 17.35 0.82 -16.43
C GLY A 47 16.55 0.46 -15.17
N THR A 48 16.32 -0.84 -14.94
CA THR A 48 15.63 -1.33 -13.73
C THR A 48 16.45 -1.03 -12.47
N ARG A 49 17.77 -1.24 -12.50
CA ARG A 49 18.66 -0.92 -11.37
C ARG A 49 18.65 0.57 -11.04
N ASN A 50 18.84 1.43 -12.03
CA ASN A 50 18.81 2.89 -11.83
C ASN A 50 17.46 3.37 -11.30
N GLY A 51 16.35 2.82 -11.80
CA GLY A 51 15.02 3.12 -11.28
C GLY A 51 14.84 2.69 -9.82
N THR A 52 15.39 1.53 -9.45
CA THR A 52 15.38 1.02 -8.07
C THR A 52 16.23 1.90 -7.15
N GLU A 53 17.38 2.38 -7.58
CA GLU A 53 18.22 3.31 -6.82
C GLU A 53 17.50 4.64 -6.56
N ARG A 54 16.81 5.20 -7.58
CA ARG A 54 16.01 6.41 -7.43
C ARG A 54 14.88 6.21 -6.43
N TRP A 55 14.17 5.09 -6.51
CA TRP A 55 13.12 4.75 -5.54
C TRP A 55 13.67 4.72 -4.12
N SER A 56 14.81 4.05 -3.91
CA SER A 56 15.45 3.96 -2.58
C SER A 56 15.91 5.32 -2.09
N THR A 57 16.49 6.14 -2.95
CA THR A 57 16.96 7.49 -2.62
C THR A 57 15.80 8.38 -2.15
N ASP A 58 14.67 8.38 -2.85
CA ASP A 58 13.51 9.16 -2.44
C ASP A 58 12.88 8.61 -1.15
N ALA A 59 12.80 7.28 -1.00
CA ALA A 59 12.31 6.65 0.22
C ALA A 59 13.15 7.05 1.45
N ASP A 60 14.47 7.04 1.32
CA ASP A 60 15.38 7.42 2.40
C ASP A 60 15.32 8.92 2.71
N ARG A 61 15.19 9.77 1.68
CA ARG A 61 14.95 11.20 1.87
C ARG A 61 13.68 11.44 2.68
N TYR A 62 12.56 10.80 2.35
CA TYR A 62 11.30 10.96 3.10
C TYR A 62 11.38 10.44 4.54
N LYS A 63 12.15 9.36 4.79
CA LYS A 63 12.44 8.92 6.16
C LYS A 63 13.19 9.99 6.97
N MET A 64 14.19 10.63 6.36
CA MET A 64 14.97 11.69 7.03
C MET A 64 14.13 12.95 7.28
N GLU A 65 13.33 13.38 6.30
CA GLU A 65 12.57 14.63 6.39
C GLU A 65 11.32 14.51 7.27
N ILE A 66 10.62 13.38 7.25
CA ILE A 66 9.30 13.22 7.88
C ILE A 66 9.39 12.36 9.13
N GLY A 67 10.17 11.28 9.08
CA GLY A 67 10.40 10.35 10.19
C GLY A 67 10.37 8.89 9.76
N CYS A 68 10.93 8.06 10.64
CA CYS A 68 10.92 6.60 10.56
C CYS A 68 10.01 6.05 11.67
N PHE A 69 9.37 4.91 11.44
CA PHE A 69 8.35 4.35 12.31
C PHE A 69 8.69 2.90 12.71
N ASP A 70 7.72 2.17 13.26
CA ASP A 70 7.90 0.76 13.59
C ASP A 70 8.13 -0.10 12.34
N GLU A 71 8.75 -1.27 12.53
CA GLU A 71 9.17 -2.16 11.46
C GLU A 71 8.02 -2.57 10.53
N ARG A 72 6.83 -2.87 11.08
CA ARG A 72 5.66 -3.27 10.29
C ARG A 72 5.17 -2.12 9.42
N THR A 73 5.07 -0.92 9.98
CA THR A 73 4.68 0.30 9.26
C THR A 73 5.69 0.61 8.16
N GLU A 74 7.00 0.56 8.44
CA GLU A 74 8.06 0.80 7.45
C GLU A 74 8.02 -0.20 6.31
N ARG A 75 7.86 -1.48 6.58
CA ARG A 75 7.73 -2.51 5.54
C ARG A 75 6.60 -2.20 4.57
N ASN A 76 5.42 -1.86 5.09
CA ASN A 76 4.26 -1.55 4.24
C ASN A 76 4.43 -0.24 3.47
N ILE A 77 4.94 0.83 4.10
CA ILE A 77 5.22 2.10 3.43
C ILE A 77 6.22 1.89 2.29
N SER A 78 7.28 1.10 2.49
CA SER A 78 8.33 0.89 1.49
C SER A 78 7.82 0.30 0.16
N THR A 79 6.67 -0.38 0.19
CA THR A 79 6.04 -0.96 -1.01
C THR A 79 5.26 0.04 -1.85
N LEU A 80 4.91 1.21 -1.29
CA LEU A 80 4.13 2.24 -1.98
C LEU A 80 4.99 3.01 -3.00
N LEU A 81 4.36 3.60 -4.03
CA LEU A 81 5.05 4.56 -4.89
C LEU A 81 5.68 5.69 -4.06
N PRO A 82 6.82 6.26 -4.44
CA PRO A 82 7.53 7.27 -3.63
C PRO A 82 6.67 8.43 -3.17
N GLU A 83 5.81 8.98 -4.03
CA GLU A 83 4.88 10.04 -3.62
C GLU A 83 3.83 9.57 -2.62
N ALA A 84 3.35 8.34 -2.75
CA ALA A 84 2.46 7.73 -1.77
C ALA A 84 3.19 7.40 -0.46
N GLN A 85 4.48 7.04 -0.48
CA GLN A 85 5.30 6.91 0.73
C GLN A 85 5.38 8.23 1.49
N LYS A 86 5.59 9.35 0.78
CA LYS A 86 5.61 10.70 1.37
C LYS A 86 4.28 11.00 2.06
N ALA A 87 3.17 10.86 1.34
CA ALA A 87 1.83 11.11 1.88
C ALA A 87 1.50 10.19 3.07
N ALA A 88 1.82 8.90 2.97
CA ALA A 88 1.61 7.92 4.04
C ALA A 88 2.41 8.28 5.29
N ARG A 89 3.67 8.72 5.16
CA ARG A 89 4.51 9.17 6.30
C ARG A 89 3.96 10.43 6.96
N GLN A 90 3.55 11.42 6.16
CA GLN A 90 2.97 12.67 6.67
C GLN A 90 1.69 12.38 7.46
N TRP A 91 0.77 11.60 6.87
CA TRP A 91 -0.46 11.20 7.55
C TRP A 91 -0.17 10.37 8.80
N PHE A 92 0.69 9.36 8.70
CA PHE A 92 0.96 8.43 9.79
C PHE A 92 1.63 9.10 10.99
N LYS A 93 2.49 10.10 10.77
CA LYS A 93 3.06 10.92 11.84
C LYS A 93 1.98 11.58 12.71
N LEU A 94 0.94 12.11 12.06
CA LEU A 94 -0.20 12.71 12.76
C LEU A 94 -1.06 11.64 13.45
N ALA A 95 -1.38 10.57 12.73
CA ALA A 95 -2.24 9.48 13.21
C ALA A 95 -1.62 8.75 14.41
N ARG A 96 -0.31 8.46 14.35
CA ARG A 96 0.41 7.83 15.46
C ARG A 96 0.36 8.70 16.74
N ASN A 97 0.62 9.99 16.60
CA ASN A 97 0.61 10.91 17.76
C ASN A 97 -0.80 10.94 18.38
N GLU A 98 -1.83 11.04 17.56
CA GLU A 98 -3.22 11.05 18.03
C GLU A 98 -3.60 9.72 18.71
N ALA A 99 -3.20 8.58 18.13
CA ALA A 99 -3.45 7.26 18.72
C ALA A 99 -2.77 7.13 20.09
N VAL A 100 -1.50 7.52 20.21
CA VAL A 100 -0.74 7.47 21.49
C VAL A 100 -1.40 8.35 22.56
N ASN A 101 -1.85 9.56 22.20
CA ASN A 101 -2.53 10.47 23.13
C ASN A 101 -3.82 9.86 23.70
N GLN A 102 -4.44 8.91 22.97
CA GLN A 102 -5.65 8.20 23.41
C GLN A 102 -5.36 6.82 24.04
N GLY A 103 -4.08 6.44 24.21
CA GLY A 103 -3.68 5.17 24.82
C GLY A 103 -3.71 3.96 23.85
N TYR A 104 -3.61 4.22 22.52
CA TYR A 104 -3.62 3.19 21.48
C TYR A 104 -2.36 3.26 20.60
N GLU A 105 -2.13 2.20 19.85
CA GLU A 105 -1.14 2.15 18.78
C GLU A 105 -1.84 2.16 17.43
N ALA A 106 -1.34 2.95 16.48
CA ALA A 106 -1.68 2.84 15.07
C ALA A 106 -0.51 2.19 14.32
N LYS A 107 -0.80 1.38 13.29
CA LYS A 107 0.20 0.80 12.38
C LYS A 107 -0.34 0.78 10.96
N ILE A 108 0.52 1.01 9.97
CA ILE A 108 0.16 0.68 8.58
C ILE A 108 0.34 -0.83 8.41
N ILE A 109 -0.76 -1.50 8.06
CA ILE A 109 -0.86 -2.97 8.07
C ILE A 109 -0.90 -3.60 6.69
N CYS A 110 -1.12 -2.79 5.65
CA CYS A 110 -1.10 -3.20 4.25
C CYS A 110 -0.62 -2.03 3.38
N GLY A 111 0.19 -2.31 2.38
CA GLY A 111 0.62 -1.39 1.34
C GLY A 111 0.25 -1.91 -0.04
N THR A 112 1.23 -2.03 -0.94
CA THR A 112 1.03 -2.55 -2.29
C THR A 112 0.64 -4.03 -2.27
N ARG A 113 -0.33 -4.38 -3.09
CA ARG A 113 -0.78 -5.75 -3.35
C ARG A 113 -0.62 -6.07 -4.83
N THR A 114 0.03 -7.17 -5.16
CA THR A 114 0.08 -7.68 -6.54
C THR A 114 -1.32 -8.07 -7.04
N TYR A 115 -1.48 -8.22 -8.36
CA TYR A 115 -2.76 -8.70 -8.93
C TYR A 115 -3.11 -10.11 -8.43
N ALA A 116 -2.10 -10.96 -8.21
CA ALA A 116 -2.30 -12.31 -7.69
C ALA A 116 -2.87 -12.28 -6.27
N GLU A 117 -2.26 -11.51 -5.38
CA GLU A 117 -2.72 -11.32 -4.00
C GLU A 117 -4.14 -10.73 -3.93
N GLN A 118 -4.41 -9.71 -4.76
CA GLN A 118 -5.75 -9.12 -4.84
C GLN A 118 -6.79 -10.14 -5.31
N ASN A 119 -6.44 -10.99 -6.28
CA ASN A 119 -7.31 -12.06 -6.74
C ASN A 119 -7.52 -13.15 -5.68
N ASP A 120 -6.52 -13.44 -4.85
CA ASP A 120 -6.64 -14.36 -3.74
C ASP A 120 -7.59 -13.82 -2.66
N LEU A 121 -7.49 -12.53 -2.31
CA LEU A 121 -8.44 -11.85 -1.41
C LEU A 121 -9.87 -11.87 -1.99
N TYR A 122 -10.03 -11.59 -3.29
CA TYR A 122 -11.33 -11.63 -3.97
C TYR A 122 -12.00 -13.00 -3.91
N ARG A 123 -11.20 -14.08 -3.93
CA ARG A 123 -11.69 -15.47 -3.87
C ARG A 123 -11.99 -15.96 -2.47
N GLN A 124 -11.55 -15.26 -1.41
CA GLN A 124 -11.79 -15.67 -0.02
C GLN A 124 -13.29 -15.70 0.32
N ARG A 125 -13.63 -16.61 1.23
CA ARG A 125 -14.98 -16.71 1.83
C ARG A 125 -14.82 -16.82 3.34
N PRO A 126 -15.46 -15.97 4.18
CA PRO A 126 -16.32 -14.86 3.76
C PRO A 126 -15.57 -13.82 2.90
N LYS A 127 -16.30 -13.03 2.13
CA LYS A 127 -15.74 -12.08 1.16
C LYS A 127 -15.00 -10.94 1.86
N VAL A 128 -13.74 -10.72 1.47
CA VAL A 128 -12.87 -9.66 2.01
C VAL A 128 -12.90 -8.41 1.15
N THR A 129 -12.99 -8.57 -0.19
CA THR A 129 -13.00 -7.45 -1.13
C THR A 129 -13.88 -7.75 -2.34
N ASN A 130 -14.42 -6.68 -2.96
CA ASN A 130 -15.13 -6.74 -4.23
C ASN A 130 -14.22 -6.51 -5.45
N ALA A 131 -12.99 -6.02 -5.23
CA ALA A 131 -12.03 -5.70 -6.28
C ALA A 131 -11.18 -6.92 -6.66
N ARG A 132 -11.04 -7.18 -7.96
CA ARG A 132 -10.07 -8.14 -8.53
C ARG A 132 -8.73 -7.46 -8.76
N GLY A 133 -7.72 -8.23 -9.16
CA GLY A 133 -6.44 -7.69 -9.61
C GLY A 133 -6.63 -6.62 -10.70
N GLY A 134 -5.96 -5.49 -10.54
CA GLY A 134 -6.10 -4.31 -11.39
C GLY A 134 -7.34 -3.44 -11.11
N GLN A 135 -8.09 -3.72 -10.05
CA GLN A 135 -9.29 -2.97 -9.64
C GLN A 135 -9.17 -2.36 -8.24
N SER A 136 -7.98 -2.30 -7.69
CA SER A 136 -7.69 -1.70 -6.38
C SER A 136 -6.49 -0.76 -6.48
N TRP A 137 -6.54 0.39 -5.82
CA TRP A 137 -5.42 1.33 -5.75
C TRP A 137 -4.18 0.73 -5.08
N HIS A 138 -4.34 -0.28 -4.23
CA HIS A 138 -3.24 -1.08 -3.70
C HIS A 138 -2.41 -1.75 -4.80
N ASN A 139 -3.02 -2.09 -5.94
CA ASN A 139 -2.30 -2.72 -7.05
C ASN A 139 -1.30 -1.79 -7.75
N PHE A 140 -1.41 -0.51 -7.51
CA PHE A 140 -0.59 0.53 -8.14
C PHE A 140 0.32 1.24 -7.14
N GLY A 141 0.41 0.73 -5.89
CA GLY A 141 1.22 1.36 -4.85
C GLY A 141 0.71 2.72 -4.37
N LEU A 142 -0.58 2.99 -4.53
CA LEU A 142 -1.21 4.28 -4.23
C LEU A 142 -2.18 4.23 -3.04
N ALA A 143 -2.34 3.07 -2.40
CA ALA A 143 -3.22 2.91 -1.25
C ALA A 143 -2.55 2.09 -0.14
N TRP A 144 -2.99 2.36 1.09
CA TRP A 144 -2.59 1.60 2.27
C TRP A 144 -3.75 1.47 3.24
N ASP A 145 -3.71 0.40 4.05
CA ASP A 145 -4.64 0.21 5.15
C ASP A 145 -3.91 0.37 6.48
N PHE A 146 -4.57 0.96 7.46
CA PHE A 146 -4.05 1.07 8.82
C PHE A 146 -4.87 0.25 9.81
N GLY A 147 -4.24 -0.08 10.92
CA GLY A 147 -4.86 -0.81 12.03
C GLY A 147 -4.65 -0.12 13.36
N ILE A 148 -5.59 -0.31 14.27
CA ILE A 148 -5.54 0.16 15.65
C ILE A 148 -5.29 -1.02 16.55
N PHE A 149 -4.39 -0.84 17.52
CA PHE A 149 -3.97 -1.88 18.46
C PHE A 149 -3.97 -1.35 19.89
N GLN A 150 -4.23 -2.24 20.84
CA GLN A 150 -4.01 -2.01 22.25
C GLN A 150 -3.47 -3.30 22.86
N ASP A 151 -2.37 -3.22 23.59
CA ASP A 151 -1.69 -4.38 24.18
C ASP A 151 -1.45 -5.53 23.17
N ARG A 152 -1.01 -5.17 21.95
CA ARG A 152 -0.82 -6.05 20.78
C ARG A 152 -2.11 -6.64 20.18
N ASN A 153 -3.29 -6.37 20.74
CA ASN A 153 -4.57 -6.83 20.21
C ASN A 153 -5.04 -5.88 19.10
N TYR A 154 -5.38 -6.45 17.94
CA TYR A 154 -5.97 -5.72 16.82
C TYR A 154 -7.43 -5.38 17.11
N LEU A 155 -7.84 -4.14 16.90
CA LEU A 155 -9.18 -3.61 17.17
C LEU A 155 -9.87 -3.19 15.87
N PRO A 156 -10.54 -4.10 15.13
CA PRO A 156 -10.99 -3.84 13.75
C PRO A 156 -12.15 -2.83 13.64
N ASN A 157 -12.93 -2.61 14.69
CA ASN A 157 -14.13 -1.77 14.65
C ASN A 157 -14.07 -0.61 15.66
N HIS A 158 -12.88 -0.14 15.99
CA HIS A 158 -12.70 0.87 17.02
C HIS A 158 -13.09 2.28 16.51
N PRO A 159 -13.77 3.13 17.32
CA PRO A 159 -14.15 4.50 16.90
C PRO A 159 -12.97 5.37 16.47
N LEU A 160 -11.76 5.10 16.95
CA LEU A 160 -10.54 5.82 16.61
C LEU A 160 -10.21 5.77 15.10
N TYR A 161 -10.71 4.77 14.33
CA TYR A 161 -10.59 4.77 12.88
C TYR A 161 -11.15 6.05 12.26
N THR A 162 -12.27 6.53 12.77
CA THR A 162 -12.88 7.78 12.28
C THR A 162 -12.02 9.00 12.63
N THR A 163 -11.47 9.05 13.83
CA THR A 163 -10.60 10.16 14.26
C THR A 163 -9.32 10.21 13.44
N LEU A 164 -8.63 9.08 13.30
CA LEU A 164 -7.37 9.00 12.54
C LEU A 164 -7.61 9.19 11.04
N GLY A 165 -8.67 8.57 10.50
CA GLY A 165 -9.02 8.69 9.09
C GLY A 165 -9.23 10.15 8.67
N LYS A 166 -9.96 10.94 9.45
CA LYS A 166 -10.22 12.36 9.17
C LYS A 166 -8.95 13.23 9.06
N LEU A 167 -7.80 12.77 9.54
CA LEU A 167 -6.53 13.46 9.35
C LEU A 167 -6.08 13.50 7.88
N TYR A 168 -6.72 12.73 6.99
CA TYR A 168 -6.48 12.77 5.55
C TYR A 168 -6.61 14.20 4.98
N ALA A 169 -7.53 14.99 5.50
CA ALA A 169 -7.78 16.35 5.06
C ALA A 169 -6.59 17.33 5.24
N LYS A 170 -5.57 16.90 5.98
CA LYS A 170 -4.32 17.67 6.17
C LYS A 170 -3.24 17.33 5.16
N ILE A 171 -3.49 16.37 4.26
CA ILE A 171 -2.51 15.88 3.29
C ILE A 171 -3.11 16.04 1.88
N ASP A 172 -2.44 16.81 1.05
CA ASP A 172 -2.90 17.10 -0.30
C ASP A 172 -3.03 15.82 -1.14
N GLY A 173 -4.15 15.71 -1.86
CA GLY A 173 -4.44 14.58 -2.74
C GLY A 173 -4.77 13.28 -2.04
N LEU A 174 -4.86 13.26 -0.69
CA LEU A 174 -5.22 12.05 0.05
C LEU A 174 -6.75 11.94 0.17
N GLU A 175 -7.26 10.73 0.00
CA GLU A 175 -8.66 10.36 0.22
C GLU A 175 -8.75 9.27 1.29
N TRP A 176 -9.84 9.30 2.06
CA TRP A 176 -10.13 8.32 3.09
C TRP A 176 -11.40 7.53 2.79
N GLY A 177 -11.34 6.21 2.81
CA GLY A 177 -12.46 5.32 2.52
C GLY A 177 -13.65 5.44 3.48
N GLY A 178 -13.45 6.01 4.66
CA GLY A 178 -14.54 6.31 5.60
C GLY A 178 -15.53 7.40 5.13
N THR A 179 -15.20 8.16 4.07
CA THR A 179 -16.07 9.17 3.47
C THR A 179 -16.89 8.65 2.28
N TRP A 180 -16.67 7.42 1.83
CA TRP A 180 -17.35 6.88 0.66
C TRP A 180 -18.84 6.62 0.93
N LYS A 181 -19.70 6.96 -0.04
CA LYS A 181 -21.15 6.90 0.11
C LYS A 181 -21.75 5.51 -0.10
N SER A 182 -21.19 4.74 -1.04
CA SER A 182 -21.71 3.42 -1.43
C SER A 182 -21.20 2.27 -0.58
N PHE A 183 -20.05 2.47 0.04
CA PHE A 183 -19.33 1.47 0.82
C PHE A 183 -18.26 2.19 1.64
N THR A 184 -18.33 2.10 2.96
CA THR A 184 -17.33 2.72 3.84
C THR A 184 -16.20 1.74 4.15
N ASP A 185 -14.96 2.20 4.04
CA ASP A 185 -13.76 1.44 4.39
C ASP A 185 -12.87 2.26 5.33
N PRO A 186 -13.17 2.28 6.63
CA PRO A 186 -12.47 3.14 7.59
C PRO A 186 -10.96 2.91 7.70
N PRO A 187 -10.40 1.69 7.53
CA PRO A 187 -8.96 1.48 7.49
C PRO A 187 -8.25 2.06 6.27
N HIS A 188 -8.94 2.31 5.17
CA HIS A 188 -8.37 2.58 3.85
C HIS A 188 -8.05 4.04 3.59
N LEU A 189 -6.85 4.30 3.08
CA LEU A 189 -6.39 5.58 2.55
C LEU A 189 -5.78 5.39 1.16
N GLN A 190 -5.99 6.36 0.26
CA GLN A 190 -5.41 6.34 -1.08
C GLN A 190 -4.98 7.72 -1.54
N LEU A 191 -3.91 7.78 -2.34
CA LEU A 191 -3.42 9.01 -2.96
C LEU A 191 -3.97 9.15 -4.38
N HIS A 192 -4.60 10.28 -4.67
CA HIS A 192 -5.05 10.63 -6.01
C HIS A 192 -3.89 11.15 -6.86
N GLN A 193 -3.27 10.27 -7.63
CA GLN A 193 -2.24 10.60 -8.63
C GLN A 193 -2.77 10.46 -10.05
N PHE A 194 -3.85 9.71 -10.24
CA PHE A 194 -4.54 9.48 -11.51
C PHE A 194 -6.02 9.83 -11.37
N GLY A 195 -6.66 10.25 -12.45
CA GLY A 195 -8.08 10.61 -12.47
C GLY A 195 -9.02 9.42 -12.22
N SER A 196 -8.59 8.21 -12.54
CA SER A 196 -9.35 6.98 -12.32
C SER A 196 -8.45 5.75 -12.18
N ILE A 197 -9.01 4.70 -11.58
CA ILE A 197 -8.34 3.40 -11.49
C ILE A 197 -8.08 2.78 -12.88
N SER A 198 -8.94 3.06 -13.85
CA SER A 198 -8.77 2.61 -15.24
C SER A 198 -7.59 3.30 -15.92
N GLU A 199 -7.33 4.55 -15.60
CA GLU A 199 -6.17 5.31 -16.07
C GLU A 199 -4.89 4.80 -15.43
N ALA A 200 -4.86 4.65 -14.11
CA ALA A 200 -3.73 4.05 -13.40
C ALA A 200 -3.39 2.67 -13.95
N ARG A 201 -4.40 1.83 -14.16
CA ARG A 201 -4.25 0.50 -14.74
C ARG A 201 -3.66 0.54 -16.15
N ARG A 202 -4.16 1.42 -17.01
CA ARG A 202 -3.63 1.58 -18.37
C ARG A 202 -2.15 1.98 -18.32
N SER A 203 -1.79 2.97 -17.52
CA SER A 203 -0.41 3.42 -17.36
C SER A 203 0.52 2.33 -16.77
N PHE A 204 -0.03 1.43 -15.97
CA PHE A 204 0.70 0.31 -15.38
C PHE A 204 0.90 -0.85 -16.36
N GLU A 205 -0.10 -1.17 -17.19
CA GLU A 205 -0.10 -2.35 -18.06
C GLU A 205 0.57 -2.11 -19.42
N THR A 206 0.60 -0.84 -19.92
CA THR A 206 1.22 -0.49 -21.22
C THR A 206 2.70 -0.19 -21.10
#